data_c1092511db1e2e3f84c37a54dda89fb7
#
_entry.id   c1092511db1e2e3f84c37a54dda89fb7
#
_cell.length_a   1.000
_cell.length_b   1.000
_cell.length_c   1.000
_cell.angle_alpha   90.00
_cell.angle_beta   90.00
_cell.angle_gamma   90.00
#
_symmetry.space_group_name_H-M   'P 1'
#
loop_
_entity.id
_entity.type
_entity.pdbx_description
1 polymer ?
#
loop_
_entity_poly.entity_id
_entity_poly.type
_entity_poly.pdbx_seq_one_letter_code
_entity_poly.pdbx_strand_id
1 'polypeptide(L)'
;MEQENRLHTRYEEIGRITAPEICALPGILDDISLTGCKVHYSFPVVVDLENEYDVKISPLHGANGTPLNLICTPQWVKEQEGSTFIGFKINYSPDAHKLEEFIKHLETILKDDLPDIV
;
A
#
# COMPACT_ATOMS: atom_id res chain seq x y z
N MET A 1 -3.91 -23.14 -2.19
CA MET A 1 -4.17 -22.58 -2.10
C MET A 1 -4.33 -21.57 -1.90
N GLU A 2 -4.11 -21.16 -1.74
CA GLU A 2 -4.35 -20.08 -1.59
C GLU A 2 -4.85 -19.66 -0.42
N GLN A 3 -4.86 -20.28 0.58
CA GLN A 3 -5.46 -19.91 1.68
C GLN A 3 -4.82 -18.90 2.46
N GLU A 4 -3.61 -18.91 2.66
CA GLU A 4 -2.97 -17.92 3.42
C GLU A 4 -3.11 -16.66 2.78
N ASN A 5 -3.28 -16.63 1.55
CA ASN A 5 -3.46 -15.41 0.91
C ASN A 5 -4.72 -14.80 1.22
N ARG A 6 -5.60 -15.54 1.73
CA ARG A 6 -6.86 -14.99 2.01
C ARG A 6 -6.83 -13.97 3.02
N LEU A 7 -5.89 -14.01 3.93
CA LEU A 7 -5.81 -12.98 4.93
C LEU A 7 -5.59 -11.66 4.28
N HIS A 8 -4.83 -11.62 3.22
CA HIS A 8 -4.59 -10.37 2.57
C HIS A 8 -5.75 -9.98 1.71
N THR A 9 -6.45 -10.91 1.12
CA THR A 9 -7.51 -10.52 0.26
C THR A 9 -8.66 -9.93 1.01
N ARG A 10 -8.75 -10.16 2.32
CA ARG A 10 -9.81 -9.55 3.01
C ARG A 10 -9.62 -8.10 3.11
N TYR A 11 -8.43 -7.56 2.92
CA TYR A 11 -8.16 -6.16 3.04
C TYR A 11 -7.72 -5.64 1.71
N GLU A 12 -8.54 -5.83 0.68
CA GLU A 12 -8.19 -5.41 -0.60
C GLU A 12 -7.96 -3.96 -0.70
N GLU A 13 -8.62 -3.18 0.07
CA GLU A 13 -8.39 -1.78 0.01
C GLU A 13 -8.03 -1.33 1.38
N ILE A 14 -6.78 -1.44 1.75
CA ILE A 14 -6.37 -0.98 3.06
C ILE A 14 -6.09 0.50 3.04
N GLY A 15 -6.11 1.12 1.88
CA GLY A 15 -5.91 2.56 1.79
C GLY A 15 -5.84 3.00 0.37
N ARG A 16 -5.64 4.30 0.19
CA ARG A 16 -5.43 4.88 -1.11
C ARG A 16 -4.08 5.52 -1.13
N ILE A 17 -3.48 5.59 -2.31
CA ILE A 17 -2.20 6.27 -2.42
C ILE A 17 -2.33 7.39 -3.41
N THR A 18 -1.56 8.44 -3.18
CA THR A 18 -1.46 9.56 -4.09
C THR A 18 0.00 9.79 -4.34
N ALA A 19 0.41 9.68 -5.59
CA ALA A 19 1.77 9.94 -6.00
C ALA A 19 1.69 10.83 -7.23
N PRO A 20 1.60 12.16 -7.03
CA PRO A 20 1.30 13.07 -8.13
C PRO A 20 2.28 13.00 -9.28
N GLU A 21 3.52 12.63 -9.01
CA GLU A 21 4.50 12.53 -10.07
C GLU A 21 4.26 11.32 -10.95
N ILE A 22 3.49 10.36 -10.49
CA ILE A 22 3.15 9.21 -11.29
C ILE A 22 1.80 9.45 -11.93
N CYS A 23 0.84 9.89 -11.15
CA CYS A 23 -0.50 10.09 -11.66
C CYS A 23 -1.27 11.04 -10.76
N ALA A 24 -2.05 11.93 -11.34
CA ALA A 24 -2.81 12.88 -10.55
C ALA A 24 -3.96 12.20 -9.81
N LEU A 25 -4.40 11.06 -10.31
CA LEU A 25 -5.49 10.34 -9.66
C LEU A 25 -4.96 9.35 -8.64
N PRO A 26 -5.72 9.06 -7.62
CA PRO A 26 -5.24 8.14 -6.59
C PRO A 26 -5.23 6.69 -7.05
N GLY A 27 -4.37 5.90 -6.44
CA GLY A 27 -4.36 4.47 -6.64
C GLY A 27 -4.82 3.78 -5.39
N ILE A 28 -4.80 2.46 -5.42
CA ILE A 28 -5.25 1.63 -4.32
C ILE A 28 -4.05 0.98 -3.66
N LEU A 29 -4.03 1.02 -2.34
CA LEU A 29 -2.98 0.33 -1.59
C LEU A 29 -3.46 -1.08 -1.32
N ASP A 30 -2.76 -2.06 -1.87
CA ASP A 30 -3.14 -3.45 -1.75
C ASP A 30 -2.46 -4.14 -0.58
N ASP A 31 -1.25 -3.74 -0.27
CA ASP A 31 -0.50 -4.42 0.78
C ASP A 31 0.62 -3.50 1.25
N ILE A 32 1.03 -3.63 2.49
CA ILE A 32 2.09 -2.77 3.01
C ILE A 32 2.82 -3.47 4.14
N SER A 33 4.12 -3.23 4.18
CA SER A 33 4.95 -3.68 5.29
C SER A 33 5.88 -2.53 5.65
N LEU A 34 6.79 -2.76 6.58
CA LEU A 34 7.72 -1.70 6.95
C LEU A 34 8.70 -1.38 5.84
N THR A 35 8.90 -2.28 4.90
CA THR A 35 9.93 -2.08 3.88
C THR A 35 9.37 -1.90 2.49
N GLY A 36 8.10 -2.12 2.28
CA GLY A 36 7.55 -1.99 0.93
C GLY A 36 6.05 -2.00 0.91
N CYS A 37 5.51 -1.69 -0.26
CA CYS A 37 4.07 -1.75 -0.41
C CYS A 37 3.74 -2.11 -1.85
N LYS A 38 2.52 -2.56 -2.05
CA LYS A 38 2.03 -2.92 -3.36
C LYS A 38 0.78 -2.09 -3.61
N VAL A 39 0.73 -1.44 -4.75
CA VAL A 39 -0.39 -0.59 -5.09
C VAL A 39 -0.83 -0.90 -6.49
N HIS A 40 -2.01 -0.45 -6.85
CA HIS A 40 -2.40 -0.54 -8.25
C HIS A 40 -3.28 0.63 -8.64
N TYR A 41 -3.25 0.92 -9.93
CA TYR A 41 -4.13 1.88 -10.56
C TYR A 41 -5.01 1.11 -11.52
N SER A 42 -6.27 1.52 -11.66
CA SER A 42 -7.19 0.84 -12.53
C SER A 42 -7.06 1.29 -13.98
N PHE A 43 -5.92 1.83 -14.34
CA PHE A 43 -5.65 2.27 -15.69
C PHE A 43 -4.15 2.28 -15.88
N PRO A 44 -3.67 2.41 -17.11
CA PRO A 44 -2.23 2.38 -17.33
C PRO A 44 -1.54 3.62 -16.78
N VAL A 45 -0.44 3.42 -16.11
CA VAL A 45 0.41 4.53 -15.70
C VAL A 45 1.85 4.13 -15.96
N VAL A 46 2.72 5.11 -16.05
CA VAL A 46 4.12 4.88 -16.36
C VAL A 46 4.95 5.32 -15.15
N VAL A 47 5.84 4.46 -14.70
CA VAL A 47 6.74 4.82 -13.62
C VAL A 47 8.17 4.54 -14.05
N ASP A 48 9.09 5.30 -13.50
CA ASP A 48 10.50 5.13 -13.77
C ASP A 48 11.08 4.36 -12.60
N LEU A 49 11.58 3.16 -12.88
CA LEU A 49 12.09 2.32 -11.81
C LEU A 49 13.33 2.87 -11.16
N GLU A 50 13.92 3.89 -11.73
CA GLU A 50 15.11 4.46 -11.15
C GLU A 50 14.86 5.70 -10.33
N ASN A 51 13.62 6.13 -10.23
CA ASN A 51 13.32 7.34 -9.49
C ASN A 51 12.71 7.05 -8.15
N GLU A 52 12.90 7.99 -7.23
CA GLU A 52 12.16 7.96 -5.99
C GLU A 52 10.93 8.82 -6.18
N TYR A 53 9.85 8.42 -5.53
CA TYR A 53 8.61 9.15 -5.62
C TYR A 53 8.06 9.42 -4.23
N ASP A 54 7.43 10.56 -4.08
CA ASP A 54 6.69 10.84 -2.86
C ASP A 54 5.36 10.12 -2.97
N VAL A 55 5.07 9.28 -2.02
CA VAL A 55 3.84 8.50 -2.02
C VAL A 55 3.10 8.80 -0.74
N LYS A 56 1.92 9.36 -0.86
CA LYS A 56 1.11 9.65 0.31
C LYS A 56 0.07 8.56 0.44
N ILE A 57 0.01 7.95 1.60
CA ILE A 57 -0.94 6.89 1.85
C ILE A 57 -2.03 7.42 2.76
N SER A 58 -3.28 7.23 2.32
CA SER A 58 -4.44 7.63 3.11
C SER A 58 -5.12 6.37 3.57
N PRO A 59 -4.96 6.00 4.83
CA PRO A 59 -5.51 4.74 5.31
C PRO A 59 -7.03 4.79 5.35
N LEU A 60 -7.66 3.70 4.98
CA LEU A 60 -9.09 3.62 5.12
C LEU A 60 -9.46 3.24 6.54
N HIS A 61 -8.63 2.44 7.17
CA HIS A 61 -8.93 2.00 8.51
C HIS A 61 -7.91 2.55 9.49
N GLY A 62 -7.33 3.64 9.19
CA GLY A 62 -6.32 4.19 10.05
C GLY A 62 -6.94 4.83 11.24
N ALA A 63 -6.21 4.90 12.30
CA ALA A 63 -6.69 5.45 13.48
C ALA A 63 -6.96 6.85 13.22
N ASN A 64 -6.62 7.70 12.84
CA ASN A 64 -6.97 9.06 12.73
C ASN A 64 -7.15 9.52 11.34
N GLY A 65 -7.08 8.63 10.38
CA GLY A 65 -7.17 9.02 9.01
C GLY A 65 -6.05 9.94 8.57
N THR A 66 -4.97 9.98 9.32
CA THR A 66 -3.88 10.88 8.99
C THR A 66 -3.03 10.26 7.90
N PRO A 67 -2.79 10.98 6.82
CA PRO A 67 -1.99 10.40 5.74
C PRO A 67 -0.55 10.19 6.14
N LEU A 68 0.08 9.22 5.49
CA LEU A 68 1.48 8.93 5.70
C LEU A 68 2.25 9.40 4.48
N ASN A 69 3.33 10.10 4.69
CA ASN A 69 4.17 10.54 3.59
C ASN A 69 5.40 9.67 3.54
N LEU A 70 5.54 8.93 2.47
CA LEU A 70 6.65 8.01 2.31
C LEU A 70 7.41 8.35 1.05
N ILE A 71 8.67 7.94 1.02
CA ILE A 71 9.49 8.10 -0.16
C ILE A 71 9.79 6.69 -0.63
N CYS A 72 9.40 6.38 -1.84
CA CYS A 72 9.44 5.03 -2.34
C CYS A 72 10.10 4.94 -3.70
N THR A 73 10.71 3.79 -3.97
CA THR A 73 11.30 3.52 -5.27
C THR A 73 10.57 2.33 -5.86
N PRO A 74 10.06 2.41 -7.09
CA PRO A 74 9.40 1.26 -7.69
C PRO A 74 10.40 0.14 -7.91
N GLN A 75 10.02 -1.06 -7.53
CA GLN A 75 10.88 -2.21 -7.72
C GLN A 75 10.44 -3.02 -8.93
N TRP A 76 9.15 -3.01 -9.22
CA TRP A 76 8.64 -3.71 -10.37
C TRP A 76 7.27 -3.10 -10.75
N VAL A 77 6.93 -3.26 -12.01
CA VAL A 77 5.67 -2.78 -12.54
C VAL A 77 5.10 -3.90 -13.39
N LYS A 78 3.82 -4.13 -13.29
CA LYS A 78 3.17 -5.15 -14.06
C LYS A 78 1.83 -4.63 -14.55
N GLU A 79 1.57 -4.78 -15.84
CA GLU A 79 0.29 -4.41 -16.38
C GLU A 79 -0.54 -5.64 -16.54
N GLN A 80 -1.80 -5.59 -16.16
CA GLN A 80 -2.66 -6.74 -16.25
C GLN A 80 -4.08 -6.27 -16.43
N GLU A 81 -4.66 -6.59 -17.57
CA GLU A 81 -6.06 -6.28 -17.84
C GLU A 81 -6.38 -4.81 -17.66
N GLY A 82 -5.51 -3.97 -18.13
CA GLY A 82 -5.75 -2.53 -18.08
C GLY A 82 -5.38 -1.85 -16.78
N SER A 83 -4.97 -2.62 -15.81
CA SER A 83 -4.53 -2.06 -14.52
C SER A 83 -3.03 -2.12 -14.43
N THR A 84 -2.45 -1.24 -13.65
CA THR A 84 -1.01 -1.22 -13.44
C THR A 84 -0.73 -1.50 -11.97
N PHE A 85 0.02 -2.56 -11.72
CA PHE A 85 0.41 -2.92 -10.37
C PHE A 85 1.88 -2.54 -10.16
N ILE A 86 2.17 -1.96 -9.03
CA ILE A 86 3.51 -1.47 -8.73
C ILE A 86 3.92 -1.95 -7.36
N GLY A 87 5.11 -2.56 -7.30
CA GLY A 87 5.71 -2.89 -6.01
C GLY A 87 6.73 -1.85 -5.68
N PHE A 88 6.55 -1.16 -4.56
CA PHE A 88 7.46 -0.11 -4.13
C PHE A 88 8.31 -0.59 -2.97
N LYS A 89 9.55 -0.14 -2.96
CA LYS A 89 10.40 -0.26 -1.80
C LYS A 89 10.27 1.03 -1.04
N ILE A 90 10.05 0.99 0.27
CA ILE A 90 9.96 2.19 1.08
C ILE A 90 11.35 2.55 1.53
N ASN A 91 11.79 3.74 1.15
CA ASN A 91 13.09 4.24 1.53
C ASN A 91 12.94 4.99 2.84
N TYR A 92 13.85 5.88 3.13
CA TYR A 92 13.73 6.70 4.32
C TYR A 92 12.47 7.53 4.18
N SER A 93 11.66 7.58 5.20
CA SER A 93 10.42 8.33 5.14
C SER A 93 10.27 9.21 6.36
N PRO A 94 9.80 10.42 6.17
CA PRO A 94 9.60 11.30 7.30
C PRO A 94 8.59 10.74 8.29
N ASP A 95 7.65 9.94 7.81
CA ASP A 95 6.60 9.41 8.66
C ASP A 95 6.81 7.96 9.05
N ALA A 96 8.07 7.54 9.19
CA ALA A 96 8.35 6.15 9.51
C ALA A 96 7.67 5.69 10.77
N HIS A 97 7.59 6.56 11.78
CA HIS A 97 6.96 6.17 13.03
C HIS A 97 5.46 5.96 12.83
N LYS A 98 4.83 6.80 12.03
CA LYS A 98 3.42 6.65 11.75
C LYS A 98 3.18 5.38 10.94
N LEU A 99 4.13 5.01 10.10
CA LEU A 99 4.02 3.79 9.32
C LEU A 99 4.02 2.59 10.26
N GLU A 100 4.88 2.59 11.26
CA GLU A 100 4.89 1.50 12.22
C GLU A 100 3.56 1.39 12.93
N GLU A 101 2.98 2.52 13.30
CA GLU A 101 1.71 2.50 14.00
C GLU A 101 0.60 2.01 13.10
N PHE A 102 0.64 2.41 11.84
CA PHE A 102 -0.38 1.98 10.89
C PHE A 102 -0.31 0.46 10.71
N ILE A 103 0.89 -0.09 10.59
CA ILE A 103 1.04 -1.52 10.42
C ILE A 103 0.57 -2.28 11.65
N LYS A 104 0.87 -1.77 12.83
CA LYS A 104 0.39 -2.39 14.04
C LYS A 104 -1.12 -2.36 14.09
N HIS A 105 -1.71 -1.26 13.64
CA HIS A 105 -3.16 -1.14 13.64
C HIS A 105 -3.76 -2.15 12.66
N LEU A 106 -3.15 -2.34 11.51
CA LEU A 106 -3.63 -3.32 10.55
C LEU A 106 -3.53 -4.73 11.13
N GLU A 107 -2.46 -5.01 11.84
CA GLU A 107 -2.32 -6.32 12.45
C GLU A 107 -3.41 -6.56 13.48
N THR A 108 -3.78 -5.53 14.20
CA THR A 108 -4.84 -5.66 15.18
C THR A 108 -6.17 -5.92 14.50
N ILE A 109 -6.45 -5.21 13.44
CA ILE A 109 -7.67 -5.41 12.70
C ILE A 109 -7.70 -6.82 12.14
N LEU A 110 -6.60 -7.30 11.64
CA LEU A 110 -6.54 -8.60 11.09
C LEU A 110 -6.80 -9.62 12.15
N LYS A 111 -6.24 -9.47 13.33
CA LYS A 111 -6.47 -10.37 14.39
C LYS A 111 -7.90 -10.37 14.78
N ASP A 112 -8.53 -9.23 14.91
CA ASP A 112 -9.91 -9.15 15.32
C ASP A 112 -10.83 -9.74 14.27
N ASP A 113 -10.44 -9.64 13.02
CA ASP A 113 -11.28 -10.08 11.96
C ASP A 113 -11.16 -11.56 11.71
N LEU A 114 -10.13 -12.19 12.15
CA LEU A 114 -9.97 -13.59 11.95
C LEU A 114 -10.92 -14.33 12.84
N PRO A 115 -11.50 -15.39 12.36
CA PRO A 115 -12.39 -16.17 13.18
C PRO A 115 -11.58 -16.73 14.30
N ASP A 116 -12.19 -16.82 15.42
CA ASP A 116 -11.53 -17.34 16.51
C ASP A 116 -11.61 -18.78 16.40
N ILE A 117 -10.73 -19.40 15.81
CA ILE A 117 -10.79 -20.67 15.54
C ILE A 117 -10.54 -21.52 16.55
N VAL A 118 -10.16 -21.15 17.54
CA VAL A 118 -9.84 -22.02 18.50
C VAL A 118 -10.67 -22.58 19.19
#